data_e64b8db85b1354488e337cf55cf24269
#
_entry.id   e64b8db85b1354488e337cf55cf24269
#
_cell.length_a   1.000
_cell.length_b   1.000
_cell.length_c   1.000
_cell.angle_alpha   90.00
_cell.angle_beta   90.00
_cell.angle_gamma   90.00
#
_symmetry.space_group_name_H-M   'P 1'
#
loop_
_entity.id
_entity.type
_entity.pdbx_description
1 polymer ?
#
loop_
_entity_poly.entity_id
_entity_poly.type
_entity_poly.pdbx_seq_one_letter_code
_entity_poly.pdbx_strand_id
1 'polypeptide(L)'
;VLVSHEAASKFYDEIDDEKSYYATFNELKQWANTKNRHQILIDKSGNRVKLNSYLNLTSKDTFDPIELYAYYLGLYINNYNNGIYLHYTLSFPVNYGVKIQEKLLNSFERGLKKSLPPTILSDSNIIEEFEIYAGASEPAAYAISALETYGLEPNSNEEIEYGVFDFGGGTTDF
;
A
#
# COMPACT_ATOMS: atom_id res chain seq x y z
N VAL A 1 16.23 3.95 -1.31
CA VAL A 1 14.98 3.92 -0.54
C VAL A 1 14.76 2.50 -0.06
N LEU A 2 14.41 2.36 1.22
CA LEU A 2 14.04 1.08 1.83
C LEU A 2 12.52 1.05 1.98
N VAL A 3 11.92 -0.12 1.84
CA VAL A 3 10.48 -0.33 2.01
C VAL A 3 10.22 -1.59 2.83
N SER A 4 8.98 -1.70 3.36
CA SER A 4 8.53 -2.89 4.07
C SER A 4 9.46 -3.29 5.23
N HIS A 5 9.84 -4.55 5.30
CA HIS A 5 10.62 -5.12 6.39
C HIS A 5 11.99 -4.45 6.59
N GLU A 6 12.71 -4.15 5.51
CA GLU A 6 14.01 -3.48 5.58
C GLU A 6 13.90 -2.06 6.15
N ALA A 7 12.84 -1.32 5.76
CA ALA A 7 12.58 0.00 6.28
C ALA A 7 12.20 -0.05 7.77
N ALA A 8 11.41 -1.03 8.17
CA ALA A 8 11.02 -1.23 9.57
C ALA A 8 12.23 -1.58 10.44
N SER A 9 13.08 -2.52 10.00
CA SER A 9 14.29 -2.88 10.73
C SER A 9 15.19 -1.67 10.97
N LYS A 10 15.49 -0.94 9.91
CA LYS A 10 16.31 0.28 10.02
C LYS A 10 15.68 1.33 10.93
N PHE A 11 14.37 1.51 10.87
CA PHE A 11 13.66 2.44 11.74
C PHE A 11 13.80 2.07 13.22
N TYR A 12 13.62 0.79 13.56
CA TYR A 12 13.76 0.32 14.95
C TYR A 12 15.19 0.42 15.48
N ASP A 13 16.18 0.24 14.61
CA ASP A 13 17.59 0.38 14.99
C ASP A 13 18.01 1.83 15.26
N GLU A 14 17.33 2.80 14.65
CA GLU A 14 17.71 4.22 14.66
C GLU A 14 16.61 5.14 15.25
N ILE A 15 15.59 4.58 15.93
CA ILE A 15 14.40 5.34 16.39
C ILE A 15 14.73 6.46 17.37
N ASP A 16 15.82 6.34 18.12
CA ASP A 16 16.25 7.33 19.11
C ASP A 16 16.93 8.55 18.47
N ASP A 17 17.24 8.51 17.18
CA ASP A 17 17.79 9.64 16.43
C ASP A 17 16.67 10.41 15.73
N GLU A 18 16.47 11.67 16.12
CA GLU A 18 15.44 12.54 15.55
C GLU A 18 15.55 12.66 14.02
N LYS A 19 16.77 12.73 13.50
CA LYS A 19 17.01 12.86 12.06
C LYS A 19 16.58 11.60 11.30
N SER A 20 16.91 10.43 11.83
CA SER A 20 16.51 9.14 11.25
C SER A 20 14.99 8.94 11.33
N TYR A 21 14.36 9.35 12.43
CA TYR A 21 12.91 9.32 12.57
C TYR A 21 12.22 10.13 11.46
N TYR A 22 12.60 11.38 11.24
CA TYR A 22 12.00 12.24 10.21
C TYR A 22 12.46 11.90 8.78
N ALA A 23 13.54 11.14 8.60
CA ALA A 23 13.94 10.62 7.30
C ALA A 23 13.10 9.40 6.88
N THR A 24 12.35 8.82 7.81
CA THR A 24 11.48 7.66 7.57
C THR A 24 10.02 8.11 7.51
N PHE A 25 9.30 7.65 6.48
CA PHE A 25 7.86 7.90 6.39
C PHE A 25 7.11 6.89 7.26
N ASN A 26 6.77 7.31 8.46
CA ASN A 26 6.03 6.50 9.41
C ASN A 26 4.53 6.64 9.22
N GLU A 27 3.79 5.61 9.60
CA GLU A 27 2.32 5.61 9.64
C GLU A 27 1.68 6.04 8.30
N LEU A 28 2.22 5.52 7.19
CA LEU A 28 1.76 5.84 5.83
C LEU A 28 0.25 5.59 5.66
N LYS A 29 -0.24 4.48 6.21
CA LYS A 29 -1.64 4.06 6.19
C LYS A 29 -2.54 5.05 6.94
N GLN A 30 -2.14 5.45 8.15
CA GLN A 30 -2.86 6.43 8.96
C GLN A 30 -2.84 7.83 8.33
N TRP A 31 -1.69 8.21 7.76
CA TRP A 31 -1.58 9.48 7.05
C TRP A 31 -2.52 9.53 5.84
N ALA A 32 -2.61 8.44 5.07
CA ALA A 32 -3.50 8.37 3.90
C ALA A 32 -4.97 8.56 4.26
N ASN A 33 -5.41 8.03 5.41
CA ASN A 33 -6.82 8.09 5.84
C ASN A 33 -7.16 9.34 6.68
N THR A 34 -6.19 10.06 7.20
CA THR A 34 -6.46 11.18 8.12
C THR A 34 -6.57 12.50 7.37
N LYS A 35 -7.74 13.14 7.46
CA LYS A 35 -7.97 14.48 6.89
C LYS A 35 -7.03 15.49 7.56
N ASN A 36 -6.46 16.38 6.73
CA ASN A 36 -5.59 17.48 7.19
C ASN A 36 -4.33 17.07 7.97
N ARG A 37 -3.95 15.79 7.93
CA ARG A 37 -2.69 15.33 8.50
C ARG A 37 -1.53 15.66 7.56
N HIS A 38 -0.72 16.64 7.95
CA HIS A 38 0.54 16.95 7.27
C HIS A 38 1.65 16.06 7.80
N GLN A 39 2.64 15.77 6.96
CA GLN A 39 3.85 15.03 7.34
C GLN A 39 5.08 15.92 7.12
N ILE A 40 6.06 15.80 8.00
CA ILE A 40 7.36 16.43 7.83
C ILE A 40 8.38 15.35 7.59
N LEU A 41 9.16 15.49 6.52
CA LEU A 41 10.27 14.60 6.20
C LEU A 41 11.55 15.41 6.17
N ILE A 42 12.68 14.76 6.45
CA ILE A 42 14.01 15.34 6.28
C ILE A 42 14.68 14.64 5.10
N ASP A 43 15.11 15.40 4.10
CA ASP A 43 15.87 14.87 2.98
C ASP A 43 17.32 14.53 3.36
N LYS A 44 18.07 13.92 2.42
CA LYS A 44 19.48 13.57 2.64
C LYS A 44 20.38 14.77 2.95
N SER A 45 19.98 15.95 2.53
CA SER A 45 20.70 17.22 2.76
C SER A 45 20.31 17.88 4.10
N GLY A 46 19.36 17.32 4.84
CA GLY A 46 18.86 17.84 6.10
C GLY A 46 17.75 18.89 5.94
N ASN A 47 17.22 19.12 4.73
CA ASN A 47 16.13 20.05 4.51
C ASN A 47 14.80 19.43 4.95
N ARG A 48 13.97 20.27 5.57
CA ARG A 48 12.61 19.87 5.95
C ARG A 48 11.66 20.03 4.77
N VAL A 49 11.00 18.92 4.40
CA VAL A 49 9.96 18.87 3.37
C VAL A 49 8.63 18.64 4.06
N LYS A 50 7.71 19.59 3.92
CA LYS A 50 6.34 19.45 4.42
C LYS A 50 5.46 18.87 3.32
N LEU A 51 4.86 17.72 3.58
CA LEU A 51 3.85 17.11 2.73
C LEU A 51 2.45 17.47 3.22
N ASN A 52 1.58 17.81 2.30
CA ASN A 52 0.16 17.98 2.56
C ASN A 52 -0.49 16.66 2.97
N SER A 53 -1.70 16.71 3.52
CA SER A 53 -2.48 15.50 3.73
C SER A 53 -2.74 14.79 2.39
N TYR A 54 -2.81 13.48 2.41
CA TYR A 54 -2.89 12.67 1.20
C TYR A 54 -4.00 13.09 0.25
N LEU A 55 -5.22 13.31 0.76
CA LEU A 55 -6.35 13.74 -0.08
C LEU A 55 -6.15 15.10 -0.74
N ASN A 56 -5.29 15.96 -0.19
CA ASN A 56 -4.98 17.27 -0.72
C ASN A 56 -3.71 17.29 -1.59
N LEU A 57 -3.02 16.16 -1.75
CA LEU A 57 -1.93 16.07 -2.71
C LEU A 57 -2.45 16.25 -4.14
N THR A 58 -1.75 17.09 -4.89
CA THR A 58 -2.03 17.39 -6.29
C THR A 58 -0.80 17.09 -7.15
N SER A 59 -0.94 17.17 -8.45
CA SER A 59 0.18 17.04 -9.40
C SER A 59 1.26 18.13 -9.24
N LYS A 60 1.00 19.17 -8.43
CA LYS A 60 1.95 20.26 -8.12
C LYS A 60 2.81 19.97 -6.89
N ASP A 61 2.45 18.95 -6.11
CA ASP A 61 3.24 18.55 -4.96
C ASP A 61 4.52 17.84 -5.41
N THR A 62 5.55 17.87 -4.56
CA THR A 62 6.90 17.39 -4.87
C THR A 62 6.95 15.92 -5.25
N PHE A 63 6.14 15.10 -4.59
CA PHE A 63 5.98 13.67 -4.87
C PHE A 63 4.77 13.09 -4.13
N ASP A 64 4.31 11.93 -4.59
CA ASP A 64 3.30 11.12 -3.92
C ASP A 64 4.00 9.95 -3.22
N PRO A 65 4.03 9.91 -1.89
CA PRO A 65 4.67 8.82 -1.14
C PRO A 65 4.05 7.44 -1.40
N ILE A 66 2.74 7.39 -1.67
CA ILE A 66 2.05 6.13 -1.99
C ILE A 66 2.50 5.61 -3.36
N GLU A 67 2.60 6.47 -4.36
CA GLU A 67 3.13 6.11 -5.67
C GLU A 67 4.59 5.62 -5.56
N LEU A 68 5.41 6.29 -4.76
CA LEU A 68 6.79 5.88 -4.52
C LEU A 68 6.85 4.50 -3.83
N TYR A 69 6.01 4.28 -2.83
CA TYR A 69 5.89 2.98 -2.16
C TYR A 69 5.49 1.88 -3.16
N ALA A 70 4.46 2.13 -3.96
CA ALA A 70 3.98 1.19 -4.97
C ALA A 70 5.05 0.86 -6.02
N TYR A 71 5.86 1.85 -6.44
CA TYR A 71 6.98 1.64 -7.34
C TYR A 71 7.98 0.62 -6.78
N TYR A 72 8.45 0.81 -5.55
CA TYR A 72 9.41 -0.11 -4.92
C TYR A 72 8.78 -1.47 -4.60
N LEU A 73 7.50 -1.50 -4.23
CA LEU A 73 6.77 -2.74 -4.03
C LEU A 73 6.68 -3.55 -5.33
N GLY A 74 6.38 -2.90 -6.46
CA GLY A 74 6.35 -3.55 -7.78
C GLY A 74 7.69 -4.13 -8.17
N LEU A 75 8.79 -3.38 -7.97
CA LEU A 75 10.14 -3.91 -8.17
C LEU A 75 10.43 -5.13 -7.31
N TYR A 76 10.04 -5.09 -6.04
CA TYR A 76 10.23 -6.21 -5.10
C TYR A 76 9.43 -7.44 -5.52
N ILE A 77 8.14 -7.28 -5.83
CA ILE A 77 7.25 -8.38 -6.25
C ILE A 77 7.80 -9.06 -7.51
N ASN A 78 8.15 -8.27 -8.52
CA ASN A 78 8.65 -8.80 -9.79
C ASN A 78 9.99 -9.52 -9.61
N ASN A 79 10.90 -8.98 -8.80
CA ASN A 79 12.18 -9.60 -8.52
C ASN A 79 12.03 -10.90 -7.69
N TYR A 80 11.23 -10.88 -6.64
CA TYR A 80 11.03 -12.04 -5.76
C TYR A 80 10.42 -13.23 -6.49
N ASN A 81 9.45 -12.96 -7.37
CA ASN A 81 8.73 -14.01 -8.09
C ASN A 81 9.36 -14.35 -9.47
N ASN A 82 10.46 -13.68 -9.84
CA ASN A 82 11.10 -13.84 -11.16
C ASN A 82 10.11 -13.69 -12.33
N GLY A 83 9.19 -12.73 -12.23
CA GLY A 83 8.15 -12.53 -13.22
C GLY A 83 7.67 -11.10 -13.29
N ILE A 84 6.91 -10.79 -14.34
CA ILE A 84 6.23 -9.51 -14.50
C ILE A 84 4.74 -9.72 -14.27
N TYR A 85 4.20 -8.98 -13.32
CA TYR A 85 2.78 -9.01 -12.99
C TYR A 85 2.10 -7.76 -13.52
N LEU A 86 0.95 -7.94 -14.16
CA LEU A 86 0.17 -6.87 -14.77
C LEU A 86 -1.18 -6.67 -14.05
N HIS A 87 -1.63 -7.68 -13.28
CA HIS A 87 -2.90 -7.62 -12.56
C HIS A 87 -2.64 -7.56 -11.06
N TYR A 88 -3.23 -6.56 -10.43
CA TYR A 88 -3.09 -6.35 -8.99
C TYR A 88 -4.46 -6.15 -8.33
N THR A 89 -4.64 -6.73 -7.17
CA THR A 89 -5.80 -6.52 -6.33
C THR A 89 -5.35 -5.91 -5.00
N LEU A 90 -5.94 -4.77 -4.63
CA LEU A 90 -5.65 -4.08 -3.37
C LEU A 90 -6.78 -4.31 -2.37
N SER A 91 -6.44 -4.79 -1.19
CA SER A 91 -7.34 -4.79 -0.04
C SER A 91 -7.20 -3.50 0.76
N PHE A 92 -8.29 -3.06 1.37
CA PHE A 92 -8.35 -1.82 2.13
C PHE A 92 -8.92 -2.05 3.53
N PRO A 93 -8.52 -1.24 4.53
CA PRO A 93 -9.21 -1.18 5.80
C PRO A 93 -10.70 -0.83 5.61
N VAL A 94 -11.55 -1.39 6.46
CA VAL A 94 -13.01 -1.19 6.39
C VAL A 94 -13.40 0.30 6.43
N ASN A 95 -12.66 1.10 7.18
CA ASN A 95 -12.94 2.51 7.40
C ASN A 95 -12.48 3.45 6.26
N TYR A 96 -11.89 2.91 5.18
CA TYR A 96 -11.47 3.73 4.05
C TYR A 96 -12.66 4.07 3.15
N GLY A 97 -13.00 5.35 3.10
CA GLY A 97 -14.06 5.85 2.19
C GLY A 97 -13.66 5.77 0.72
N VAL A 98 -14.65 5.72 -0.16
CA VAL A 98 -14.48 5.55 -1.63
C VAL A 98 -13.44 6.50 -2.23
N LYS A 99 -13.45 7.79 -1.86
CA LYS A 99 -12.48 8.77 -2.37
C LYS A 99 -11.02 8.45 -2.05
N ILE A 100 -10.79 7.84 -0.88
CA ILE A 100 -9.44 7.42 -0.47
C ILE A 100 -9.04 6.19 -1.27
N GLN A 101 -9.94 5.22 -1.42
CA GLN A 101 -9.70 4.01 -2.19
C GLN A 101 -9.37 4.34 -3.64
N GLU A 102 -10.18 5.18 -4.31
CA GLU A 102 -9.92 5.62 -5.69
C GLU A 102 -8.56 6.31 -5.82
N LYS A 103 -8.22 7.21 -4.89
CA LYS A 103 -6.94 7.90 -4.92
C LYS A 103 -5.76 6.94 -4.70
N LEU A 104 -5.92 5.97 -3.81
CA LEU A 104 -4.92 4.93 -3.57
C LEU A 104 -4.72 4.06 -4.82
N LEU A 105 -5.80 3.59 -5.44
CA LEU A 105 -5.72 2.84 -6.70
C LEU A 105 -4.93 3.62 -7.76
N ASN A 106 -5.25 4.90 -7.94
CA ASN A 106 -4.55 5.75 -8.90
C ASN A 106 -3.05 5.93 -8.58
N SER A 107 -2.69 6.08 -7.29
CA SER A 107 -1.30 6.21 -6.88
C SER A 107 -0.54 4.89 -7.05
N PHE A 108 -1.17 3.78 -6.69
CA PHE A 108 -0.60 2.44 -6.89
C PHE A 108 -0.44 2.12 -8.37
N GLU A 109 -1.43 2.42 -9.21
CA GLU A 109 -1.35 2.22 -10.66
C GLU A 109 -0.12 2.93 -11.25
N ARG A 110 0.05 4.21 -10.93
CA ARG A 110 1.21 4.97 -11.41
C ARG A 110 2.53 4.39 -10.92
N GLY A 111 2.60 4.03 -9.65
CA GLY A 111 3.82 3.47 -9.05
C GLY A 111 4.17 2.09 -9.61
N LEU A 112 3.21 1.19 -9.67
CA LEU A 112 3.39 -0.16 -10.20
C LEU A 112 3.75 -0.14 -11.70
N LYS A 113 3.07 0.69 -12.50
CA LYS A 113 3.45 0.89 -13.91
C LYS A 113 4.90 1.36 -14.05
N LYS A 114 5.34 2.32 -13.24
CA LYS A 114 6.73 2.80 -13.26
C LYS A 114 7.77 1.73 -12.89
N SER A 115 7.37 0.68 -12.18
CA SER A 115 8.25 -0.43 -11.82
C SER A 115 8.48 -1.43 -12.96
N LEU A 116 7.68 -1.35 -14.02
CA LEU A 116 7.79 -2.25 -15.17
C LEU A 116 9.03 -1.91 -16.01
N PRO A 117 9.65 -2.92 -16.65
CA PRO A 117 10.74 -2.70 -17.59
C PRO A 117 10.34 -1.79 -18.77
N PRO A 118 11.25 -0.97 -19.30
CA PRO A 118 10.95 -0.09 -20.43
C PRO A 118 10.41 -0.81 -21.67
N THR A 119 10.81 -2.05 -21.87
CA THR A 119 10.32 -2.90 -22.97
C THR A 119 8.83 -3.22 -22.84
N ILE A 120 8.34 -3.45 -21.63
CA ILE A 120 6.92 -3.66 -21.33
C ILE A 120 6.14 -2.35 -21.46
N LEU A 121 6.68 -1.25 -20.92
CA LEU A 121 6.04 0.06 -21.01
C LEU A 121 5.88 0.59 -22.45
N SER A 122 6.75 0.17 -23.37
CA SER A 122 6.70 0.57 -24.78
C SER A 122 5.81 -0.33 -25.64
N ASP A 123 5.38 -1.48 -25.15
CA ASP A 123 4.47 -2.38 -25.85
C ASP A 123 3.02 -2.06 -25.48
N SER A 124 2.29 -1.43 -26.41
CA SER A 124 0.90 -1.02 -26.18
C SER A 124 -0.02 -2.20 -25.88
N ASN A 125 0.21 -3.35 -26.50
CA ASN A 125 -0.65 -4.52 -26.30
C ASN A 125 -0.50 -5.08 -24.88
N ILE A 126 0.75 -5.10 -24.36
CA ILE A 126 1.03 -5.60 -23.01
C ILE A 126 0.57 -4.60 -21.95
N ILE A 127 0.84 -3.30 -22.15
CA ILE A 127 0.50 -2.29 -21.15
C ILE A 127 -1.02 -2.04 -21.04
N GLU A 128 -1.79 -2.32 -22.09
CA GLU A 128 -3.25 -2.30 -22.06
C GLU A 128 -3.85 -3.40 -21.18
N GLU A 129 -3.12 -4.49 -20.95
CA GLU A 129 -3.51 -5.56 -20.02
C GLU A 129 -3.26 -5.20 -18.55
N PHE A 130 -2.59 -4.07 -18.28
CA PHE A 130 -2.31 -3.68 -16.90
C PHE A 130 -3.58 -3.21 -16.20
N GLU A 131 -3.93 -3.92 -15.12
CA GLU A 131 -5.14 -3.65 -14.36
C GLU A 131 -4.88 -3.66 -12.86
N ILE A 132 -5.58 -2.77 -12.16
CA ILE A 132 -5.57 -2.71 -10.71
C ILE A 132 -6.99 -2.56 -10.18
N TYR A 133 -7.36 -3.40 -9.22
CA TYR A 133 -8.71 -3.47 -8.70
C TYR A 133 -8.76 -3.22 -7.20
N ALA A 134 -9.90 -2.68 -6.74
CA ALA A 134 -10.29 -2.79 -5.35
C ALA A 134 -10.75 -4.22 -5.07
N GLY A 135 -10.09 -4.88 -4.15
CA GLY A 135 -10.47 -6.19 -3.63
C GLY A 135 -11.42 -6.10 -2.45
N ALA A 136 -11.53 -7.19 -1.72
CA ALA A 136 -12.25 -7.26 -0.47
C ALA A 136 -11.61 -6.35 0.60
N SER A 137 -12.35 -6.03 1.67
CA SER A 137 -11.75 -5.41 2.85
C SER A 137 -10.67 -6.31 3.45
N GLU A 138 -9.72 -5.72 4.18
CA GLU A 138 -8.62 -6.50 4.79
C GLU A 138 -9.13 -7.68 5.64
N PRO A 139 -10.12 -7.51 6.55
CA PRO A 139 -10.68 -8.63 7.31
C PRO A 139 -11.35 -9.69 6.43
N ALA A 140 -12.07 -9.28 5.38
CA ALA A 140 -12.73 -10.22 4.47
C ALA A 140 -11.71 -11.02 3.64
N ALA A 141 -10.65 -10.38 3.15
CA ALA A 141 -9.58 -11.05 2.43
C ALA A 141 -8.86 -12.08 3.33
N TYR A 142 -8.60 -11.73 4.59
CA TYR A 142 -8.05 -12.63 5.57
C TYR A 142 -8.99 -13.81 5.87
N ALA A 143 -10.30 -13.53 6.05
CA ALA A 143 -11.29 -14.56 6.33
C ALA A 143 -11.34 -15.61 5.21
N ILE A 144 -11.34 -15.22 3.95
CA ILE A 144 -11.37 -16.16 2.81
C ILE A 144 -10.22 -17.16 2.92
N SER A 145 -9.00 -16.68 3.11
CA SER A 145 -7.81 -17.55 3.24
C SER A 145 -7.86 -18.44 4.49
N ALA A 146 -8.38 -17.92 5.61
CA ALA A 146 -8.50 -18.68 6.84
C ALA A 146 -9.56 -19.78 6.74
N LEU A 147 -10.72 -19.47 6.15
CA LEU A 147 -11.80 -20.45 5.95
C LEU A 147 -11.34 -21.62 5.08
N GLU A 148 -10.65 -21.35 3.99
CA GLU A 148 -10.05 -22.38 3.13
C GLU A 148 -9.03 -23.24 3.91
N THR A 149 -8.11 -22.58 4.63
CA THR A 149 -7.03 -23.26 5.37
C THR A 149 -7.57 -24.19 6.45
N TYR A 150 -8.65 -23.79 7.13
CA TYR A 150 -9.23 -24.55 8.24
C TYR A 150 -10.41 -25.44 7.85
N GLY A 151 -10.77 -25.49 6.56
CA GLY A 151 -11.88 -26.30 6.06
C GLY A 151 -13.24 -25.86 6.60
N LEU A 152 -13.39 -24.56 6.84
CA LEU A 152 -14.62 -23.93 7.35
C LEU A 152 -15.41 -23.23 6.23
N GLU A 153 -15.19 -23.61 5.00
CA GLU A 153 -15.89 -23.04 3.85
C GLU A 153 -17.39 -23.35 3.91
N PRO A 154 -18.25 -22.36 3.68
CA PRO A 154 -19.69 -22.57 3.62
C PRO A 154 -20.04 -23.52 2.47
N ASN A 155 -20.98 -24.41 2.71
CA ASN A 155 -21.48 -25.34 1.70
C ASN A 155 -23.00 -25.23 1.57
N SER A 156 -23.58 -25.84 0.51
CA SER A 156 -25.00 -25.73 0.20
C SER A 156 -25.94 -26.35 1.24
N ASN A 157 -25.41 -27.14 2.17
CA ASN A 157 -26.20 -27.89 3.14
C ASN A 157 -26.06 -27.38 4.57
N GLU A 158 -25.15 -26.42 4.79
CA GLU A 158 -24.81 -25.92 6.12
C GLU A 158 -24.52 -24.43 6.06
N GLU A 159 -25.24 -23.66 6.87
CA GLU A 159 -25.01 -22.25 7.06
C GLU A 159 -23.99 -22.08 8.21
N ILE A 160 -22.93 -21.33 7.96
CA ILE A 160 -21.89 -21.06 8.94
C ILE A 160 -21.87 -19.56 9.24
N GLU A 161 -22.06 -19.21 10.50
CA GLU A 161 -21.86 -17.84 11.00
C GLU A 161 -20.46 -17.72 11.61
N TYR A 162 -19.73 -16.68 11.22
CA TYR A 162 -18.39 -16.38 11.75
C TYR A 162 -18.15 -14.89 11.90
N GLY A 163 -17.30 -14.53 12.83
CA GLY A 163 -16.78 -13.17 13.02
C GLY A 163 -15.28 -13.13 12.80
N VAL A 164 -14.80 -12.06 12.19
CA VAL A 164 -13.38 -11.83 11.98
C VAL A 164 -12.95 -10.62 12.81
N PHE A 165 -11.90 -10.80 13.61
CA PHE A 165 -11.27 -9.73 14.37
C PHE A 165 -9.82 -9.63 13.92
N ASP A 166 -9.47 -8.53 13.27
CA ASP A 166 -8.10 -8.23 12.83
C ASP A 166 -7.48 -7.14 13.70
N PHE A 167 -6.45 -7.51 14.45
CA PHE A 167 -5.65 -6.59 15.26
C PHE A 167 -4.34 -6.28 14.54
N GLY A 168 -4.41 -5.38 13.57
CA GLY A 168 -3.25 -4.95 12.79
C GLY A 168 -2.34 -3.95 13.49
N GLY A 169 -1.17 -3.68 12.91
CA GLY A 169 -0.18 -2.74 13.45
C GLY A 169 -0.60 -1.26 13.40
N GLY A 170 -1.76 -0.92 12.86
CA GLY A 170 -2.24 0.47 12.75
C GLY A 170 -3.75 0.61 12.72
N THR A 171 -4.47 -0.46 12.53
CA THR A 171 -5.94 -0.52 12.54
C THR A 171 -6.41 -1.76 13.30
N THR A 172 -7.60 -1.69 13.83
CA THR A 172 -8.35 -2.85 14.33
C THR A 172 -9.66 -2.88 13.55
N ASP A 173 -9.91 -3.98 12.86
CA ASP A 173 -11.07 -4.18 12.02
C ASP A 173 -11.90 -5.39 12.49
N PHE A 174 -13.23 -5.33 12.32
CA PHE A 174 -14.16 -6.41 12.67
C PHE A 174 -15.41 -6.35 11.79
#